data_248c6131f9e904d1ff98835929351202
#
_entry.id   248c6131f9e904d1ff98835929351202
#
_cell.length_a   1.000
_cell.length_b   1.000
_cell.length_c   1.000
_cell.angle_alpha   90.00
_cell.angle_beta   90.00
_cell.angle_gamma   90.00
#
_symmetry.space_group_name_H-M   'P 1'
#
loop_
_entity.id
_entity.type
_entity.pdbx_description
1 polymer ?
#
loop_
_entity_poly.entity_id
_entity_poly.type
_entity_poly.pdbx_seq_one_letter_code
_entity_poly.pdbx_strand_id
1 'polypeptide(L)'
;IASQQAITASPISAATVALLGLLAGFDITLFDILKITIPATILGVLVGALCSMRVGKELIDDPEYQKRMAEGYFDGRKVKIDDVKNKRHAMISVLIFILATAFIVLFGSFEDMRPSFLIDGKTVTLGMSAIIEIIMLTAAALILLVTKTDGIKATQGSVFPAGMQAVIAIFGIAWMGDTFLNGNMAQLTASIEGIVRQMPWLFGIALFVMSILLYSQAATVRALVPLGIALGISPYMLIAMFPAVNGYFFIPNYPTVVAAINFDRTGTTRIGKYILNHSFMMPGIVSTVVAIALGLLFIQIF
;
A
#
# COMPACT_ATOMS: atom_id res chain seq x y z
N ILE A 1 0.11 5.53 7.16
CA ILE A 1 0.58 6.34 6.02
C ILE A 1 2.01 5.93 5.65
N ALA A 2 2.99 6.00 6.55
CA ALA A 2 4.41 5.79 6.23
C ALA A 2 4.69 4.49 5.45
N SER A 3 4.12 3.36 5.88
CA SER A 3 4.32 2.06 5.21
C SER A 3 3.83 2.03 3.77
N GLN A 4 2.77 2.76 3.46
CA GLN A 4 2.23 2.85 2.11
C GLN A 4 3.01 3.85 1.24
N GLN A 5 3.48 4.96 1.81
CA GLN A 5 4.37 5.87 1.11
C GLN A 5 5.67 5.16 0.67
N ALA A 6 6.17 4.23 1.49
CA ALA A 6 7.35 3.45 1.19
C ALA A 6 7.23 2.54 -0.05
N ILE A 7 6.02 2.30 -0.58
CA ILE A 7 5.81 1.51 -1.81
C ILE A 7 6.56 2.13 -2.99
N THR A 8 6.55 3.45 -3.13
CA THR A 8 7.27 4.15 -4.22
C THR A 8 8.78 4.24 -4.00
N ALA A 9 9.26 3.88 -2.81
CA ALA A 9 10.68 3.81 -2.47
C ALA A 9 11.18 2.35 -2.31
N SER A 10 10.33 1.37 -2.60
CA SER A 10 10.67 -0.05 -2.44
C SER A 10 11.14 -0.65 -3.76
N PRO A 11 12.32 -1.30 -3.80
CA PRO A 11 12.87 -1.91 -5.01
C PRO A 11 12.02 -3.07 -5.54
N ILE A 12 11.22 -3.69 -4.68
CA ILE A 12 10.43 -4.89 -5.00
C ILE A 12 8.93 -4.62 -5.12
N SER A 13 8.50 -3.36 -5.01
CA SER A 13 7.09 -3.03 -5.14
C SER A 13 6.62 -3.16 -6.59
N ALA A 14 5.39 -3.64 -6.77
CA ALA A 14 4.80 -3.75 -8.10
C ALA A 14 4.71 -2.41 -8.84
N ALA A 15 4.63 -1.29 -8.12
CA ALA A 15 4.61 0.05 -8.70
C ALA A 15 6.00 0.46 -9.22
N THR A 16 7.06 0.22 -8.44
CA THR A 16 8.45 0.52 -8.85
C THR A 16 8.89 -0.37 -10.01
N VAL A 17 8.56 -1.66 -9.95
CA VAL A 17 8.86 -2.60 -11.05
C VAL A 17 8.11 -2.21 -12.33
N ALA A 18 6.85 -1.78 -12.22
CA ALA A 18 6.09 -1.28 -13.37
C ALA A 18 6.73 -0.01 -13.97
N LEU A 19 7.13 0.95 -13.12
CA LEU A 19 7.81 2.16 -13.56
C LEU A 19 9.13 1.84 -14.26
N LEU A 20 9.96 0.99 -13.65
CA LEU A 20 11.24 0.56 -14.23
C LEU A 20 11.03 -0.08 -15.60
N GLY A 21 10.08 -0.99 -15.73
CA GLY A 21 9.78 -1.65 -17.01
C GLY A 21 9.34 -0.67 -18.11
N LEU A 22 8.54 0.35 -17.75
CA LEU A 22 8.10 1.37 -18.71
C LEU A 22 9.23 2.34 -19.10
N LEU A 23 10.21 2.54 -18.23
CA LEU A 23 11.37 3.41 -18.47
C LEU A 23 12.59 2.69 -19.01
N ALA A 24 12.55 1.38 -19.23
CA ALA A 24 13.67 0.57 -19.69
C ALA A 24 14.29 1.05 -21.03
N GLY A 25 13.48 1.68 -21.91
CA GLY A 25 13.95 2.25 -23.18
C GLY A 25 14.74 3.56 -23.07
N PHE A 26 14.92 4.11 -21.85
CA PHE A 26 15.55 5.40 -21.60
C PHE A 26 16.83 5.28 -20.75
N ASP A 27 17.45 4.11 -20.70
CA ASP A 27 18.65 3.81 -19.90
C ASP A 27 18.49 4.10 -18.39
N ILE A 28 17.25 4.05 -17.89
CA ILE A 28 16.93 4.22 -16.47
C ILE A 28 17.08 2.90 -15.75
N THR A 29 17.90 2.90 -14.72
CA THR A 29 18.12 1.75 -13.84
C THR A 29 17.24 1.83 -12.58
N LEU A 30 17.09 0.70 -11.88
CA LEU A 30 16.45 0.69 -10.58
C LEU A 30 17.12 1.64 -9.58
N PHE A 31 18.45 1.73 -9.65
CA PHE A 31 19.23 2.64 -8.80
C PHE A 31 18.86 4.11 -9.06
N ASP A 32 18.63 4.50 -10.33
CA ASP A 32 18.24 5.86 -10.68
C ASP A 32 16.87 6.23 -10.10
N ILE A 33 15.95 5.29 -10.06
CA ILE A 33 14.66 5.49 -9.39
C ILE A 33 14.86 5.62 -7.88
N LEU A 34 15.59 4.70 -7.27
CA LEU A 34 15.70 4.61 -5.80
C LEU A 34 16.53 5.75 -5.19
N LYS A 35 17.58 6.22 -5.86
CA LYS A 35 18.38 7.35 -5.36
C LYS A 35 17.58 8.65 -5.22
N ILE A 36 16.48 8.78 -5.98
CA ILE A 36 15.55 9.91 -5.88
C ILE A 36 14.41 9.59 -4.90
N THR A 37 13.77 8.45 -5.07
CA THR A 37 12.53 8.14 -4.36
C THR A 37 12.74 7.78 -2.89
N ILE A 38 13.85 7.12 -2.52
CA ILE A 38 14.12 6.76 -1.12
C ILE A 38 14.28 8.01 -0.25
N PRO A 39 15.23 8.92 -0.53
CA PRO A 39 15.40 10.10 0.32
C PRO A 39 14.18 11.02 0.27
N ALA A 40 13.54 11.19 -0.88
CA ALA A 40 12.32 11.98 -1.01
C ALA A 40 11.18 11.42 -0.13
N THR A 41 10.98 10.11 -0.14
CA THR A 41 9.95 9.45 0.66
C THR A 41 10.25 9.51 2.15
N ILE A 42 11.49 9.24 2.56
CA ILE A 42 11.90 9.30 3.97
C ILE A 42 11.65 10.70 4.53
N LEU A 43 12.15 11.73 3.85
CA LEU A 43 11.98 13.11 4.29
C LEU A 43 10.51 13.54 4.24
N GLY A 44 9.77 13.14 3.21
CA GLY A 44 8.33 13.40 3.11
C GLY A 44 7.55 12.80 4.29
N VAL A 45 7.84 11.56 4.65
CA VAL A 45 7.22 10.88 5.79
C VAL A 45 7.62 11.55 7.12
N LEU A 46 8.87 11.94 7.29
CA LEU A 46 9.34 12.64 8.49
C LEU A 46 8.62 13.98 8.65
N VAL A 47 8.50 14.78 7.59
CA VAL A 47 7.76 16.05 7.63
C VAL A 47 6.28 15.81 7.91
N GLY A 48 5.66 14.81 7.28
CA GLY A 48 4.28 14.43 7.55
C GLY A 48 4.05 14.01 9.01
N ALA A 49 5.00 13.26 9.59
CA ALA A 49 4.96 12.88 11.00
C ALA A 49 5.10 14.11 11.91
N LEU A 50 6.07 15.00 11.66
CA LEU A 50 6.27 16.23 12.43
C LEU A 50 5.03 17.13 12.40
N CYS A 51 4.41 17.32 11.24
CA CYS A 51 3.17 18.08 11.13
C CYS A 51 2.02 17.42 11.91
N SER A 52 2.02 16.11 12.03
CA SER A 52 0.97 15.35 12.74
C SER A 52 1.15 15.33 14.26
N MET A 53 2.35 15.59 14.77
CA MET A 53 2.64 15.53 16.22
C MET A 53 1.77 16.48 17.07
N ARG A 54 1.27 17.55 16.48
CA ARG A 54 0.43 18.54 17.17
C ARG A 54 -1.05 18.44 16.84
N VAL A 55 -1.43 17.38 16.12
CA VAL A 55 -2.81 17.17 15.68
C VAL A 55 -3.47 16.09 16.53
N GLY A 56 -4.64 16.42 17.08
CA GLY A 56 -5.37 15.52 17.98
C GLY A 56 -5.06 15.77 19.44
N LYS A 57 -5.51 14.84 20.26
CA LYS A 57 -5.29 14.84 21.72
C LYS A 57 -4.41 13.66 22.08
N GLU A 58 -3.77 13.72 23.24
CA GLU A 58 -3.17 12.54 23.83
C GLU A 58 -4.25 11.47 24.04
N LEU A 59 -3.87 10.20 23.94
CA LEU A 59 -4.83 9.10 24.01
C LEU A 59 -5.67 9.14 25.29
N ILE A 60 -5.05 9.46 26.40
CA ILE A 60 -5.72 9.54 27.72
C ILE A 60 -6.74 10.68 27.78
N ASP A 61 -6.57 11.74 26.99
CA ASP A 61 -7.44 12.90 26.93
C ASP A 61 -8.46 12.83 25.78
N ASP A 62 -8.43 11.76 24.99
CA ASP A 62 -9.38 11.58 23.89
C ASP A 62 -10.75 11.12 24.40
N PRO A 63 -11.85 11.85 24.09
CA PRO A 63 -13.17 11.52 24.61
C PRO A 63 -13.69 10.15 24.21
N GLU A 64 -13.36 9.68 22.99
CA GLU A 64 -13.81 8.35 22.53
C GLU A 64 -13.06 7.25 23.27
N TYR A 65 -11.76 7.42 23.49
CA TYR A 65 -10.99 6.49 24.28
C TYR A 65 -11.47 6.42 25.74
N GLN A 66 -11.72 7.59 26.37
CA GLN A 66 -12.26 7.67 27.73
C GLN A 66 -13.63 6.99 27.84
N LYS A 67 -14.51 7.23 26.86
CA LYS A 67 -15.81 6.57 26.77
C LYS A 67 -15.68 5.05 26.72
N ARG A 68 -14.85 4.53 25.82
CA ARG A 68 -14.59 3.09 25.69
C ARG A 68 -13.96 2.49 26.96
N MET A 69 -13.12 3.26 27.63
CA MET A 69 -12.54 2.86 28.90
C MET A 69 -13.61 2.78 30.01
N ALA A 70 -14.51 3.77 30.11
CA ALA A 70 -15.61 3.78 31.06
C ALA A 70 -16.65 2.67 30.81
N GLU A 71 -16.86 2.31 29.54
CA GLU A 71 -17.72 1.18 29.12
C GLU A 71 -17.06 -0.20 29.35
N GLY A 72 -15.85 -0.27 29.93
CA GLY A 72 -15.15 -1.53 30.18
C GLY A 72 -14.64 -2.23 28.92
N TYR A 73 -14.55 -1.52 27.77
CA TYR A 73 -14.12 -2.11 26.50
C TYR A 73 -12.74 -2.76 26.58
N PHE A 74 -11.90 -2.29 27.49
CA PHE A 74 -10.55 -2.80 27.71
C PHE A 74 -10.45 -3.78 28.90
N ASP A 75 -11.43 -3.77 29.83
CA ASP A 75 -11.36 -4.53 31.09
C ASP A 75 -11.46 -6.06 30.90
N GLY A 76 -12.25 -6.51 29.91
CA GLY A 76 -12.33 -7.94 29.55
C GLY A 76 -11.25 -8.43 28.61
N ARG A 77 -10.44 -7.53 28.06
CA ARG A 77 -9.38 -7.78 27.09
C ARG A 77 -7.98 -7.43 27.61
N LYS A 78 -7.74 -7.48 28.91
CA LYS A 78 -6.42 -8.01 29.30
C LYS A 78 -6.33 -9.28 28.50
N VAL A 79 -5.60 -9.22 27.36
CA VAL A 79 -5.06 -10.43 26.78
C VAL A 79 -4.32 -11.01 27.99
N LYS A 80 -5.02 -11.84 28.74
CA LYS A 80 -4.33 -12.89 29.40
C LYS A 80 -3.58 -13.48 28.22
N ILE A 81 -2.29 -13.26 28.23
CA ILE A 81 -1.38 -14.25 27.68
C ILE A 81 -1.71 -15.43 28.56
N ASP A 82 -2.90 -15.96 28.36
CA ASP A 82 -3.32 -17.26 28.88
C ASP A 82 -2.14 -18.10 28.47
N ASP A 83 -1.45 -18.63 29.42
CA ASP A 83 -0.34 -19.52 29.26
C ASP A 83 -0.55 -20.26 27.97
N VAL A 84 0.22 -19.85 26.94
CA VAL A 84 0.08 -20.44 25.61
C VAL A 84 0.27 -21.92 25.87
N LYS A 85 -0.84 -22.65 26.02
CA LYS A 85 -0.89 -24.04 26.50
C LYS A 85 0.12 -24.92 25.75
N ASN A 86 0.63 -24.37 24.62
CA ASN A 86 1.62 -25.05 23.80
C ASN A 86 2.62 -24.05 23.20
N LYS A 87 3.51 -23.50 24.04
CA LYS A 87 4.58 -22.55 23.63
C LYS A 87 5.36 -23.05 22.41
N ARG A 88 5.57 -24.37 22.31
CA ARG A 88 6.26 -25.00 21.18
C ARG A 88 5.48 -24.82 19.87
N HIS A 89 4.17 -25.05 19.87
CA HIS A 89 3.33 -24.86 18.67
C HIS A 89 3.26 -23.39 18.25
N ALA A 90 3.15 -22.47 19.22
CA ALA A 90 3.18 -21.05 18.93
C ALA A 90 4.52 -20.62 18.29
N MET A 91 5.64 -21.12 18.82
CA MET A 91 6.97 -20.85 18.28
C MET A 91 7.15 -21.42 16.86
N ILE A 92 6.66 -22.63 16.61
CA ILE A 92 6.66 -23.25 15.27
C ILE A 92 5.83 -22.42 14.28
N SER A 93 4.65 -21.95 14.70
CA SER A 93 3.79 -21.09 13.85
C SER A 93 4.49 -19.79 13.45
N VAL A 94 5.13 -19.14 14.43
CA VAL A 94 5.92 -17.91 14.19
C VAL A 94 7.10 -18.18 13.26
N LEU A 95 7.82 -19.30 13.47
CA LEU A 95 8.95 -19.67 12.62
C LEU A 95 8.50 -19.93 11.15
N ILE A 96 7.41 -20.68 10.96
CA ILE A 96 6.84 -20.92 9.60
C ILE A 96 6.48 -19.58 8.95
N PHE A 97 5.83 -18.66 9.68
CA PHE A 97 5.46 -17.36 9.15
C PHE A 97 6.69 -16.51 8.77
N ILE A 98 7.73 -16.49 9.61
CA ILE A 98 8.98 -15.76 9.32
C ILE A 98 9.67 -16.36 8.09
N LEU A 99 9.75 -17.67 7.98
CA LEU A 99 10.32 -18.34 6.80
C LEU A 99 9.53 -18.03 5.54
N ALA A 100 8.19 -18.08 5.61
CA ALA A 100 7.33 -17.70 4.48
C ALA A 100 7.59 -16.24 4.04
N THR A 101 7.71 -15.32 5.00
CA THR A 101 8.04 -13.92 4.72
C THR A 101 9.43 -13.79 4.09
N ALA A 102 10.42 -14.54 4.57
CA ALA A 102 11.76 -14.54 3.99
C ALA A 102 11.75 -15.05 2.53
N PHE A 103 10.98 -16.10 2.21
CA PHE A 103 10.80 -16.56 0.84
C PHE A 103 10.13 -15.50 -0.05
N ILE A 104 9.11 -14.81 0.45
CA ILE A 104 8.46 -13.72 -0.29
C ILE A 104 9.48 -12.62 -0.63
N VAL A 105 10.30 -12.22 0.33
CA VAL A 105 11.36 -11.22 0.11
C VAL A 105 12.38 -11.74 -0.91
N LEU A 106 12.79 -13.00 -0.81
CA LEU A 106 13.72 -13.63 -1.73
C LEU A 106 13.20 -13.59 -3.18
N PHE A 107 11.98 -14.08 -3.43
CA PHE A 107 11.36 -14.05 -4.76
C PHE A 107 11.04 -12.62 -5.24
N GLY A 108 10.83 -11.68 -4.32
CA GLY A 108 10.66 -10.27 -4.63
C GLY A 108 11.96 -9.62 -5.10
N SER A 109 13.09 -10.01 -4.48
CA SER A 109 14.41 -9.47 -4.80
C SER A 109 15.05 -10.08 -6.05
N PHE A 110 14.76 -11.36 -6.33
CA PHE A 110 15.35 -12.11 -7.42
C PHE A 110 14.25 -12.67 -8.35
N GLU A 111 14.00 -11.96 -9.44
CA GLU A 111 12.94 -12.33 -10.39
C GLU A 111 13.21 -13.68 -11.08
N ASP A 112 14.47 -13.96 -11.37
CA ASP A 112 14.93 -15.21 -12.01
C ASP A 112 14.66 -16.47 -11.15
N MET A 113 14.48 -16.30 -9.85
CA MET A 113 14.12 -17.39 -8.95
C MET A 113 12.63 -17.71 -8.94
N ARG A 114 11.79 -16.85 -9.55
CA ARG A 114 10.34 -17.07 -9.60
C ARG A 114 10.01 -18.24 -10.53
N PRO A 115 9.05 -19.09 -10.16
CA PRO A 115 8.60 -20.15 -11.04
C PRO A 115 8.10 -19.60 -12.38
N SER A 116 8.56 -20.20 -13.47
CA SER A 116 8.14 -19.88 -14.81
C SER A 116 7.62 -21.13 -15.51
N PHE A 117 6.63 -20.95 -16.35
CA PHE A 117 5.96 -22.03 -17.07
C PHE A 117 5.94 -21.71 -18.56
N LEU A 118 6.02 -22.74 -19.38
CA LEU A 118 5.84 -22.61 -20.82
C LEU A 118 4.35 -22.74 -21.16
N ILE A 119 3.72 -21.64 -21.55
CA ILE A 119 2.31 -21.58 -21.95
C ILE A 119 2.26 -21.09 -23.39
N ASP A 120 1.69 -21.88 -24.28
CA ASP A 120 1.57 -21.57 -25.73
C ASP A 120 2.90 -21.14 -26.38
N GLY A 121 4.02 -21.79 -25.97
CA GLY A 121 5.35 -21.51 -26.49
C GLY A 121 6.00 -20.23 -25.95
N LYS A 122 5.38 -19.55 -24.98
CA LYS A 122 5.93 -18.38 -24.28
C LYS A 122 6.24 -18.70 -22.83
N THR A 123 7.40 -18.28 -22.35
CA THR A 123 7.74 -18.38 -20.93
C THR A 123 6.97 -17.33 -20.15
N VAL A 124 6.12 -17.76 -19.24
CA VAL A 124 5.34 -16.89 -18.33
C VAL A 124 5.86 -17.10 -16.90
N THR A 125 6.43 -16.05 -16.33
CA THR A 125 6.91 -16.04 -14.94
C THR A 125 5.80 -15.61 -14.01
N LEU A 126 5.66 -16.27 -12.86
CA LEU A 126 4.65 -15.94 -11.86
C LEU A 126 4.84 -14.51 -11.33
N GLY A 127 3.77 -13.74 -11.36
CA GLY A 127 3.73 -12.41 -10.74
C GLY A 127 3.81 -12.49 -9.21
N MET A 128 4.35 -11.43 -8.58
CA MET A 128 4.53 -11.38 -7.11
C MET A 128 3.24 -11.61 -6.32
N SER A 129 2.10 -11.14 -6.81
CA SER A 129 0.81 -11.37 -6.13
C SER A 129 0.52 -12.86 -5.98
N ALA A 130 0.66 -13.63 -7.07
CA ALA A 130 0.44 -15.08 -7.04
C ALA A 130 1.45 -15.79 -6.11
N ILE A 131 2.72 -15.36 -6.13
CA ILE A 131 3.75 -15.92 -5.24
C ILE A 131 3.41 -15.68 -3.78
N ILE A 132 2.99 -14.47 -3.41
CA ILE A 132 2.58 -14.13 -2.04
C ILE A 132 1.39 -15.00 -1.63
N GLU A 133 0.37 -15.11 -2.46
CA GLU A 133 -0.82 -15.93 -2.20
C GLU A 133 -0.44 -17.40 -1.97
N ILE A 134 0.34 -17.99 -2.87
CA ILE A 134 0.76 -19.39 -2.77
C ILE A 134 1.58 -19.62 -1.49
N ILE A 135 2.57 -18.77 -1.21
CA ILE A 135 3.44 -18.93 -0.02
C ILE A 135 2.63 -18.76 1.26
N MET A 136 1.76 -17.74 1.36
CA MET A 136 0.99 -17.47 2.58
C MET A 136 -0.06 -18.54 2.83
N LEU A 137 -0.77 -19.02 1.79
CA LEU A 137 -1.71 -20.13 1.92
C LEU A 137 -1.01 -21.44 2.31
N THR A 138 0.16 -21.69 1.73
CA THR A 138 0.98 -22.87 2.10
C THR A 138 1.45 -22.76 3.55
N ALA A 139 1.91 -21.59 3.98
CA ALA A 139 2.33 -21.37 5.37
C ALA A 139 1.15 -21.58 6.35
N ALA A 140 -0.03 -21.07 6.02
CA ALA A 140 -1.25 -21.28 6.82
C ALA A 140 -1.60 -22.77 6.92
N ALA A 141 -1.58 -23.49 5.80
CA ALA A 141 -1.83 -24.94 5.77
C ALA A 141 -0.79 -25.71 6.60
N LEU A 142 0.49 -25.39 6.47
CA LEU A 142 1.57 -26.01 7.26
C LEU A 142 1.41 -25.75 8.76
N ILE A 143 1.04 -24.52 9.15
CA ILE A 143 0.76 -24.19 10.56
C ILE A 143 -0.36 -25.09 11.08
N LEU A 144 -1.48 -25.19 10.39
CA LEU A 144 -2.61 -26.00 10.82
C LEU A 144 -2.23 -27.48 10.95
N LEU A 145 -1.50 -28.02 9.97
CA LEU A 145 -1.09 -29.43 9.95
C LEU A 145 -0.07 -29.77 11.03
N VAL A 146 0.99 -28.97 11.15
CA VAL A 146 2.11 -29.25 12.06
C VAL A 146 1.72 -28.99 13.52
N THR A 147 0.95 -27.93 13.77
CA THR A 147 0.53 -27.59 15.13
C THR A 147 -0.76 -28.29 15.54
N LYS A 148 -1.40 -29.01 14.61
CA LYS A 148 -2.73 -29.64 14.83
C LYS A 148 -3.74 -28.66 15.42
N THR A 149 -3.67 -27.40 14.96
CA THR A 149 -4.58 -26.35 15.40
C THR A 149 -5.92 -26.53 14.73
N ASP A 150 -6.99 -26.44 15.52
CA ASP A 150 -8.34 -26.48 15.01
C ASP A 150 -8.62 -25.20 14.21
N GLY A 151 -8.92 -25.34 12.91
CA GLY A 151 -9.21 -24.24 12.01
C GLY A 151 -10.42 -23.42 12.46
N ILE A 152 -11.44 -24.06 13.06
CA ILE A 152 -12.62 -23.35 13.59
C ILE A 152 -12.21 -22.41 14.73
N LYS A 153 -11.34 -22.86 15.63
CA LYS A 153 -10.82 -22.01 16.70
C LYS A 153 -9.98 -20.86 16.18
N ALA A 154 -9.22 -21.07 15.10
CA ALA A 154 -8.46 -20.00 14.46
C ALA A 154 -9.39 -18.90 13.91
N THR A 155 -10.54 -19.26 13.32
CA THR A 155 -11.52 -18.28 12.81
C THR A 155 -12.28 -17.53 13.91
N GLN A 156 -12.31 -18.03 15.13
CA GLN A 156 -12.91 -17.37 16.28
C GLN A 156 -11.99 -16.32 16.92
N GLY A 157 -10.72 -16.27 16.52
CA GLY A 157 -9.78 -15.25 16.97
C GLY A 157 -10.18 -13.85 16.49
N SER A 158 -9.81 -12.82 17.27
CA SER A 158 -10.19 -11.42 16.98
C SER A 158 -9.65 -10.89 15.64
N VAL A 159 -8.56 -11.44 15.12
CA VAL A 159 -7.91 -11.01 13.89
C VAL A 159 -8.67 -11.48 12.64
N PHE A 160 -9.22 -12.70 12.68
CA PHE A 160 -9.91 -13.27 11.52
C PHE A 160 -11.17 -12.47 11.12
N PRO A 161 -12.13 -12.18 12.04
CA PRO A 161 -13.31 -11.36 11.70
C PRO A 161 -12.94 -9.97 11.18
N ALA A 162 -11.95 -9.31 11.78
CA ALA A 162 -11.48 -8.00 11.31
C ALA A 162 -10.87 -8.08 9.92
N GLY A 163 -10.09 -9.11 9.64
CA GLY A 163 -9.54 -9.38 8.30
C GLY A 163 -10.64 -9.65 7.29
N MET A 164 -11.64 -10.45 7.63
CA MET A 164 -12.77 -10.74 6.73
C MET A 164 -13.64 -9.52 6.45
N GLN A 165 -13.87 -8.65 7.43
CA GLN A 165 -14.56 -7.38 7.21
C GLN A 165 -13.78 -6.51 6.21
N ALA A 166 -12.45 -6.43 6.35
CA ALA A 166 -11.61 -5.73 5.40
C ALA A 166 -11.71 -6.33 3.99
N VAL A 167 -11.63 -7.66 3.86
CA VAL A 167 -11.76 -8.37 2.56
C VAL A 167 -13.10 -8.06 1.90
N ILE A 168 -14.23 -8.15 2.63
CA ILE A 168 -15.55 -7.87 2.08
C ILE A 168 -15.68 -6.41 1.63
N ALA A 169 -15.20 -5.46 2.45
CA ALA A 169 -15.21 -4.05 2.09
C ALA A 169 -14.36 -3.78 0.84
N ILE A 170 -13.16 -4.39 0.75
CA ILE A 170 -12.26 -4.28 -0.38
C ILE A 170 -12.92 -4.82 -1.65
N PHE A 171 -13.48 -6.04 -1.61
CA PHE A 171 -14.13 -6.64 -2.77
C PHE A 171 -15.26 -5.76 -3.30
N GLY A 172 -16.14 -5.24 -2.42
CA GLY A 172 -17.25 -4.40 -2.83
C GLY A 172 -16.78 -3.10 -3.50
N ILE A 173 -15.92 -2.36 -2.82
CA ILE A 173 -15.49 -1.03 -3.28
C ILE A 173 -14.50 -1.12 -4.44
N ALA A 174 -13.50 -2.00 -4.35
CA ALA A 174 -12.49 -2.13 -5.38
C ALA A 174 -13.05 -2.66 -6.69
N TRP A 175 -13.92 -3.67 -6.64
CA TRP A 175 -14.57 -4.22 -7.84
C TRP A 175 -15.46 -3.20 -8.53
N MET A 176 -16.26 -2.46 -7.75
CA MET A 176 -17.07 -1.37 -8.30
C MET A 176 -16.20 -0.30 -8.97
N GLY A 177 -15.13 0.13 -8.29
CA GLY A 177 -14.19 1.11 -8.82
C GLY A 177 -13.50 0.63 -10.10
N ASP A 178 -13.01 -0.60 -10.12
CA ASP A 178 -12.35 -1.21 -11.28
C ASP A 178 -13.30 -1.32 -12.48
N THR A 179 -14.53 -1.76 -12.25
CA THR A 179 -15.56 -1.83 -13.29
C THR A 179 -15.85 -0.45 -13.89
N PHE A 180 -16.03 0.56 -13.05
CA PHE A 180 -16.27 1.94 -13.50
C PHE A 180 -15.08 2.47 -14.31
N LEU A 181 -13.87 2.25 -13.85
CA LEU A 181 -12.67 2.76 -14.50
C LEU A 181 -12.40 2.08 -15.82
N ASN A 182 -12.49 0.75 -15.87
CA ASN A 182 -12.33 0.02 -17.13
C ASN A 182 -13.34 0.45 -18.20
N GLY A 183 -14.57 0.76 -17.77
CA GLY A 183 -15.62 1.28 -18.68
C GLY A 183 -15.40 2.72 -19.15
N ASN A 184 -14.59 3.53 -18.42
CA ASN A 184 -14.40 4.95 -18.72
C ASN A 184 -12.94 5.35 -19.00
N MET A 185 -12.01 4.38 -19.07
CA MET A 185 -10.57 4.65 -19.16
C MET A 185 -10.20 5.55 -20.35
N ALA A 186 -10.78 5.31 -21.51
CA ALA A 186 -10.51 6.10 -22.71
C ALA A 186 -10.88 7.59 -22.53
N GLN A 187 -12.04 7.86 -21.93
CA GLN A 187 -12.51 9.22 -21.67
C GLN A 187 -11.66 9.93 -20.60
N LEU A 188 -11.28 9.22 -19.54
CA LEU A 188 -10.42 9.74 -18.49
C LEU A 188 -9.05 10.10 -19.06
N THR A 189 -8.45 9.20 -19.85
CA THR A 189 -7.15 9.43 -20.48
C THR A 189 -7.18 10.63 -21.43
N ALA A 190 -8.20 10.74 -22.29
CA ALA A 190 -8.34 11.88 -23.21
C ALA A 190 -8.50 13.22 -22.46
N SER A 191 -9.22 13.22 -21.35
CA SER A 191 -9.39 14.41 -20.51
C SER A 191 -8.07 14.86 -19.88
N ILE A 192 -7.26 13.92 -19.39
CA ILE A 192 -5.96 14.19 -18.79
C ILE A 192 -4.97 14.69 -19.86
N GLU A 193 -4.97 14.08 -21.05
CA GLU A 193 -4.07 14.44 -22.13
C GLU A 193 -4.20 15.92 -22.53
N GLY A 194 -5.42 16.43 -22.69
CA GLY A 194 -5.67 17.82 -23.05
C GLY A 194 -5.09 18.82 -22.03
N ILE A 195 -5.13 18.49 -20.74
CA ILE A 195 -4.62 19.32 -19.66
C ILE A 195 -3.08 19.23 -19.57
N VAL A 196 -2.52 18.04 -19.62
CA VAL A 196 -1.09 17.80 -19.42
C VAL A 196 -0.26 18.35 -20.58
N ARG A 197 -0.77 18.34 -21.82
CA ARG A 197 -0.08 18.97 -22.97
C ARG A 197 0.21 20.45 -22.74
N GLN A 198 -0.66 21.15 -22.02
CA GLN A 198 -0.48 22.58 -21.73
C GLN A 198 0.41 22.82 -20.51
N MET A 199 0.34 21.96 -19.50
CA MET A 199 1.04 22.10 -18.23
C MET A 199 1.58 20.74 -17.73
N PRO A 200 2.79 20.33 -18.13
CA PRO A 200 3.34 19.01 -17.82
C PRO A 200 3.39 18.66 -16.31
N TRP A 201 3.57 19.67 -15.44
CA TRP A 201 3.58 19.47 -13.99
C TRP A 201 2.23 19.00 -13.42
N LEU A 202 1.12 19.27 -14.14
CA LEU A 202 -0.19 18.76 -13.77
C LEU A 202 -0.31 17.25 -13.91
N PHE A 203 0.66 16.62 -14.59
CA PHE A 203 0.71 15.16 -14.65
C PHE A 203 0.87 14.52 -13.27
N GLY A 204 1.59 15.16 -12.34
CA GLY A 204 1.64 14.73 -10.94
C GLY A 204 0.27 14.76 -10.26
N ILE A 205 -0.55 15.76 -10.54
CA ILE A 205 -1.94 15.83 -10.05
C ILE A 205 -2.79 14.72 -10.71
N ALA A 206 -2.62 14.49 -12.00
CA ALA A 206 -3.31 13.41 -12.70
C ALA A 206 -2.96 12.04 -12.12
N LEU A 207 -1.67 11.77 -11.84
CA LEU A 207 -1.23 10.57 -11.15
C LEU A 207 -1.90 10.43 -9.77
N PHE A 208 -1.95 11.53 -9.00
CA PHE A 208 -2.56 11.53 -7.68
C PHE A 208 -4.06 11.21 -7.75
N VAL A 209 -4.81 11.91 -8.58
CA VAL A 209 -6.25 11.70 -8.74
C VAL A 209 -6.55 10.29 -9.25
N MET A 210 -5.81 9.83 -10.25
CA MET A 210 -6.01 8.47 -10.77
C MET A 210 -5.64 7.40 -9.76
N SER A 211 -4.66 7.62 -8.88
CA SER A 211 -4.32 6.65 -7.83
C SER A 211 -5.42 6.52 -6.77
N ILE A 212 -6.19 7.58 -6.53
CA ILE A 212 -7.38 7.53 -5.68
C ILE A 212 -8.46 6.65 -6.32
N LEU A 213 -8.66 6.80 -7.64
CA LEU A 213 -9.72 6.11 -8.37
C LEU A 213 -9.38 4.64 -8.66
N LEU A 214 -8.12 4.35 -9.04
CA LEU A 214 -7.68 3.00 -9.43
C LEU A 214 -7.39 2.07 -8.24
N TYR A 215 -7.40 2.57 -7.03
CA TYR A 215 -7.08 1.78 -5.81
C TYR A 215 -5.78 0.97 -5.91
N SER A 216 -4.84 1.39 -6.76
CA SER A 216 -3.59 0.67 -7.00
C SER A 216 -2.52 1.59 -7.57
N GLN A 217 -1.41 1.72 -6.85
CA GLN A 217 -0.24 2.46 -7.33
C GLN A 217 0.31 1.88 -8.64
N ALA A 218 0.43 0.55 -8.69
CA ALA A 218 0.95 -0.14 -9.88
C ALA A 218 0.02 0.00 -11.09
N ALA A 219 -1.30 -0.06 -10.90
CA ALA A 219 -2.27 0.17 -11.97
C ALA A 219 -2.19 1.61 -12.47
N THR A 220 -2.05 2.59 -11.57
CA THR A 220 -1.88 4.01 -11.94
C THR A 220 -0.63 4.23 -12.79
N VAL A 221 0.49 3.63 -12.40
CA VAL A 221 1.75 3.69 -13.17
C VAL A 221 1.54 3.12 -14.56
N ARG A 222 0.98 1.91 -14.67
CA ARG A 222 0.75 1.26 -15.98
C ARG A 222 -0.22 2.03 -16.87
N ALA A 223 -1.22 2.68 -16.27
CA ALA A 223 -2.23 3.43 -17.03
C ALA A 223 -1.73 4.77 -17.53
N LEU A 224 -1.00 5.53 -16.69
CA LEU A 224 -0.67 6.92 -17.01
C LEU A 224 0.78 7.15 -17.44
N VAL A 225 1.75 6.39 -16.94
CA VAL A 225 3.16 6.64 -17.31
C VAL A 225 3.41 6.50 -18.83
N PRO A 226 2.82 5.54 -19.56
CA PRO A 226 2.92 5.51 -21.02
C PRO A 226 2.42 6.80 -21.69
N LEU A 227 1.33 7.38 -21.16
CA LEU A 227 0.83 8.68 -21.63
C LEU A 227 1.83 9.79 -21.34
N GLY A 228 2.42 9.83 -20.13
CA GLY A 228 3.47 10.80 -19.78
C GLY A 228 4.65 10.74 -20.73
N ILE A 229 5.10 9.52 -21.07
CA ILE A 229 6.18 9.29 -22.04
C ILE A 229 5.75 9.80 -23.45
N ALA A 230 4.57 9.45 -23.90
CA ALA A 230 4.03 9.89 -25.19
C ALA A 230 3.86 11.42 -25.30
N LEU A 231 3.65 12.10 -24.18
CA LEU A 231 3.58 13.57 -24.07
C LEU A 231 4.96 14.22 -23.97
N GLY A 232 6.05 13.44 -23.99
CA GLY A 232 7.42 13.94 -23.94
C GLY A 232 7.89 14.38 -22.55
N ILE A 233 7.22 13.94 -21.48
CA ILE A 233 7.70 14.18 -20.10
C ILE A 233 8.98 13.38 -19.89
N SER A 234 10.05 14.05 -19.41
CA SER A 234 11.32 13.38 -19.20
C SER A 234 11.22 12.23 -18.18
N PRO A 235 11.98 11.14 -18.34
CA PRO A 235 12.00 10.02 -17.41
C PRO A 235 12.26 10.44 -15.96
N TYR A 236 13.22 11.34 -15.75
CA TYR A 236 13.53 11.86 -14.42
C TYR A 236 12.37 12.66 -13.81
N MET A 237 11.62 13.41 -14.60
CA MET A 237 10.43 14.11 -14.15
C MET A 237 9.32 13.10 -13.74
N LEU A 238 9.16 12.01 -14.49
CA LEU A 238 8.23 10.93 -14.13
C LEU A 238 8.64 10.27 -12.80
N ILE A 239 9.94 10.05 -12.58
CA ILE A 239 10.46 9.53 -11.31
C ILE A 239 10.22 10.51 -10.17
N ALA A 240 10.45 11.81 -10.37
CA ALA A 240 10.20 12.83 -9.35
C ALA A 240 8.71 12.91 -8.95
N MET A 241 7.80 12.74 -9.92
CA MET A 241 6.36 12.73 -9.69
C MET A 241 5.81 11.37 -9.24
N PHE A 242 6.61 10.32 -9.24
CA PHE A 242 6.18 8.97 -8.87
C PHE A 242 5.52 8.89 -7.49
N PRO A 243 5.95 9.59 -6.42
CA PRO A 243 5.24 9.61 -5.15
C PRO A 243 3.78 10.05 -5.23
N ALA A 244 3.36 10.73 -6.32
CA ALA A 244 1.97 11.12 -6.53
C ALA A 244 1.01 9.93 -6.64
N VAL A 245 1.49 8.72 -7.02
CA VAL A 245 0.63 7.53 -7.05
C VAL A 245 0.18 7.05 -5.66
N ASN A 246 0.57 7.73 -4.61
CA ASN A 246 0.21 7.44 -3.22
C ASN A 246 -1.06 8.16 -2.75
N GLY A 247 -2.05 8.40 -3.61
CA GLY A 247 -3.34 9.01 -3.26
C GLY A 247 -4.31 8.10 -2.48
N TYR A 248 -3.95 6.87 -2.20
CA TYR A 248 -4.75 5.81 -1.54
C TYR A 248 -5.43 6.23 -0.23
N PHE A 249 -4.91 7.23 0.45
CA PHE A 249 -5.46 7.74 1.72
C PHE A 249 -6.56 8.78 1.53
N PHE A 250 -6.63 9.44 0.38
CA PHE A 250 -7.49 10.60 0.16
C PHE A 250 -8.97 10.29 0.39
N ILE A 251 -9.44 9.17 -0.14
CA ILE A 251 -10.70 8.54 0.27
C ILE A 251 -10.31 7.32 1.13
N PRO A 252 -10.73 7.24 2.42
CA PRO A 252 -10.22 6.24 3.34
C PRO A 252 -10.87 4.86 3.14
N ASN A 253 -10.94 4.41 1.89
CA ASN A 253 -11.52 3.14 1.46
C ASN A 253 -10.49 2.16 0.85
N TYR A 254 -9.23 2.57 0.78
CA TYR A 254 -8.16 1.68 0.32
C TYR A 254 -7.95 0.54 1.31
N PRO A 255 -7.67 -0.69 0.83
CA PRO A 255 -7.58 -1.90 1.67
C PRO A 255 -6.80 -1.74 2.97
N THR A 256 -5.61 -1.18 2.90
CA THR A 256 -4.76 -1.01 4.07
C THR A 256 -5.24 0.08 5.02
N VAL A 257 -5.92 1.11 4.50
CA VAL A 257 -6.56 2.15 5.33
C VAL A 257 -7.76 1.57 6.05
N VAL A 258 -8.60 0.81 5.35
CA VAL A 258 -9.75 0.10 5.96
C VAL A 258 -9.27 -0.89 7.01
N ALA A 259 -8.20 -1.63 6.75
CA ALA A 259 -7.61 -2.52 7.73
C ALA A 259 -7.13 -1.76 8.98
N ALA A 260 -6.43 -0.63 8.80
CA ALA A 260 -5.96 0.19 9.91
C ALA A 260 -7.12 0.72 10.77
N ILE A 261 -8.23 1.14 10.14
CA ILE A 261 -9.44 1.58 10.86
C ILE A 261 -10.05 0.44 11.66
N ASN A 262 -10.16 -0.75 11.06
CA ASN A 262 -10.76 -1.92 11.72
C ASN A 262 -9.88 -2.48 12.85
N PHE A 263 -8.58 -2.31 12.78
CA PHE A 263 -7.65 -2.71 13.84
C PHE A 263 -7.51 -1.67 14.96
N ASP A 264 -8.05 -0.47 14.78
CA ASP A 264 -8.01 0.56 15.82
C ASP A 264 -8.95 0.21 16.98
N ARG A 265 -8.36 -0.34 18.02
CA ARG A 265 -9.08 -0.72 19.27
C ARG A 265 -9.43 0.51 20.10
N THR A 266 -8.70 1.61 19.95
CA THR A 266 -8.90 2.83 20.75
C THR A 266 -10.11 3.64 20.27
N GLY A 267 -10.52 3.48 18.99
CA GLY A 267 -11.59 4.22 18.36
C GLY A 267 -11.25 5.67 18.06
N THR A 268 -9.98 6.03 18.20
CA THR A 268 -9.52 7.41 18.01
C THR A 268 -9.27 7.77 16.54
N THR A 269 -9.28 6.77 15.64
CA THR A 269 -9.25 7.02 14.20
C THR A 269 -10.55 7.69 13.78
N ARG A 270 -10.47 8.94 13.33
CA ARG A 270 -11.63 9.75 12.96
C ARG A 270 -11.87 9.71 11.47
N ILE A 271 -13.12 9.44 11.10
CA ILE A 271 -13.65 9.69 9.76
C ILE A 271 -14.69 10.78 9.91
N GLY A 272 -14.43 11.95 9.35
CA GLY A 272 -15.33 13.10 9.47
C GLY A 272 -16.60 12.95 8.63
N LYS A 273 -17.59 13.81 8.90
CA LYS A 273 -18.92 13.80 8.26
C LYS A 273 -18.88 13.76 6.72
N TYR A 274 -17.86 14.37 6.12
CA TYR A 274 -17.73 14.48 4.67
C TYR A 274 -16.63 13.58 4.10
N ILE A 275 -16.22 12.54 4.84
CA ILE A 275 -15.19 11.55 4.43
C ILE A 275 -13.80 12.17 4.28
N LEU A 276 -13.68 13.40 3.76
CA LEU A 276 -12.40 14.07 3.52
C LEU A 276 -11.72 14.60 4.78
N ASN A 277 -12.44 14.75 5.89
CA ASN A 277 -11.87 15.17 7.17
C ASN A 277 -11.62 13.93 8.05
N HIS A 278 -10.48 13.28 7.85
CA HIS A 278 -10.11 12.07 8.58
C HIS A 278 -8.63 12.07 9.00
N SER A 279 -8.29 11.19 9.92
CA SER A 279 -6.96 11.10 10.55
C SER A 279 -5.80 10.87 9.57
N PHE A 280 -6.06 10.32 8.39
CA PHE A 280 -5.03 10.03 7.39
C PHE A 280 -4.76 11.19 6.42
N MET A 281 -5.66 12.19 6.34
CA MET A 281 -5.60 13.23 5.31
C MET A 281 -4.33 14.07 5.40
N MET A 282 -4.11 14.68 6.56
CA MET A 282 -2.99 15.61 6.75
C MET A 282 -1.63 14.90 6.60
N PRO A 283 -1.34 13.79 7.30
CA PRO A 283 -0.06 13.13 7.14
C PRO A 283 0.14 12.57 5.72
N GLY A 284 -0.94 12.16 5.05
CA GLY A 284 -0.88 11.67 3.69
C GLY A 284 -0.55 12.76 2.68
N ILE A 285 -1.29 13.89 2.70
CA ILE A 285 -1.05 15.02 1.78
C ILE A 285 0.35 15.58 2.00
N VAL A 286 0.73 15.87 3.24
CA VAL A 286 2.04 16.48 3.53
C VAL A 286 3.17 15.56 3.07
N SER A 287 3.11 14.25 3.41
CA SER A 287 4.14 13.31 2.97
C SER A 287 4.26 13.22 1.45
N THR A 288 3.14 13.16 0.74
CA THR A 288 3.12 13.04 -0.72
C THR A 288 3.64 14.32 -1.39
N VAL A 289 3.14 15.49 -0.97
CA VAL A 289 3.55 16.78 -1.55
C VAL A 289 5.04 17.04 -1.31
N VAL A 290 5.52 16.80 -0.10
CA VAL A 290 6.94 16.98 0.23
C VAL A 290 7.81 15.98 -0.53
N ALA A 291 7.38 14.73 -0.68
CA ALA A 291 8.12 13.74 -1.44
C ALA A 291 8.23 14.13 -2.94
N ILE A 292 7.15 14.65 -3.54
CA ILE A 292 7.19 15.16 -4.92
C ILE A 292 8.10 16.38 -5.03
N ALA A 293 7.98 17.35 -4.13
CA ALA A 293 8.80 18.56 -4.14
C ALA A 293 10.29 18.24 -4.00
N LEU A 294 10.64 17.32 -3.11
CA LEU A 294 12.00 16.84 -2.94
C LEU A 294 12.46 16.01 -4.15
N GLY A 295 11.60 15.19 -4.73
CA GLY A 295 11.89 14.47 -5.97
C GLY A 295 12.27 15.43 -7.09
N LEU A 296 11.49 16.51 -7.28
CA LEU A 296 11.78 17.57 -8.26
C LEU A 296 13.09 18.33 -7.95
N LEU A 297 13.45 18.48 -6.69
CA LEU A 297 14.74 19.03 -6.30
C LEU A 297 15.88 18.07 -6.59
N PHE A 298 15.74 16.80 -6.25
CA PHE A 298 16.82 15.81 -6.40
C PHE A 298 17.17 15.51 -7.85
N ILE A 299 16.21 15.56 -8.77
CA ILE A 299 16.54 15.42 -10.22
C ILE A 299 17.36 16.58 -10.78
N GLN A 300 17.51 17.68 -10.05
CA GLN A 300 18.41 18.78 -10.42
C GLN A 300 19.83 18.60 -9.85
N ILE A 301 19.98 17.71 -8.88
CA ILE A 301 21.24 17.45 -8.18
C ILE A 301 21.91 16.19 -8.72
N PHE A 302 21.13 15.17 -9.07
CA PHE A 302 21.57 13.85 -9.54
C PHE A 302 21.35 13.66 -11.05
#